data_7bb483c3867a31d369142361114afea5
#
_entry.id   7bb483c3867a31d369142361114afea5
#
_cell.length_a   1.000
_cell.length_b   1.000
_cell.length_c   1.000
_cell.angle_alpha   90.00
_cell.angle_beta   90.00
_cell.angle_gamma   90.00
#
_symmetry.space_group_name_H-M   'P 1'
#
loop_
_entity.id
_entity.type
_entity.pdbx_description
1 polymer ?
#
loop_
_entity_poly.entity_id
_entity_poly.type
_entity_poly.pdbx_seq_one_letter_code
_entity_poly.pdbx_strand_id
1 'polypeptide(L)'
;GTPTFEGGKVTINGKEVPVEIDETVKPTFEDGTTEKNVPGEGTYTIDENGKVTFTPEPDFVGKATGVTVKRVDKNGTPVTATYTPTVRPDTSFVDKDGNPLSPTEDGTKPTKDIPGYKIVKTEVDEKGNTKHIYEKVKTSFKDKEGNEIPGNPSEDGEQPKKDIPGYRFVETKKLPNGDTEHVYEKVKTSFKDKEGNEIP
;
A
#
# COMPACT_ATOMS: atom_id res chain seq x y z
N GLY A 1 -20.76 3.20 10.46
CA GLY A 1 -21.53 4.45 10.61
C GLY A 1 -22.80 4.27 11.40
N THR A 2 -23.36 5.39 11.88
CA THR A 2 -24.61 5.37 12.61
C THR A 2 -25.62 6.24 11.87
N PRO A 3 -26.60 5.64 11.15
CA PRO A 3 -27.64 6.39 10.47
C PRO A 3 -28.50 7.18 11.47
N THR A 4 -28.97 8.34 11.03
CA THR A 4 -29.91 9.17 11.79
C THR A 4 -31.32 8.96 11.28
N PHE A 5 -32.30 9.06 12.18
CA PHE A 5 -33.70 8.82 11.88
C PHE A 5 -34.57 9.97 12.37
N GLU A 6 -35.55 10.31 11.58
CA GLU A 6 -36.65 11.18 11.99
C GLU A 6 -37.93 10.34 11.98
N GLY A 7 -38.71 10.46 13.03
CA GLY A 7 -40.02 9.82 13.09
C GLY A 7 -41.00 10.43 12.08
N GLY A 8 -42.15 9.79 11.94
CA GLY A 8 -43.25 10.31 11.16
C GLY A 8 -43.81 11.61 11.72
N LYS A 9 -44.85 12.15 11.09
CA LYS A 9 -45.55 13.33 11.56
C LYS A 9 -47.03 13.00 11.71
N VAL A 10 -47.67 13.59 12.72
CA VAL A 10 -49.12 13.52 12.91
C VAL A 10 -49.69 14.92 12.90
N THR A 11 -50.94 15.06 12.48
CA THR A 11 -51.64 16.33 12.48
C THR A 11 -52.52 16.42 13.73
N ILE A 12 -52.25 17.41 14.58
CA ILE A 12 -53.04 17.72 15.77
C ILE A 12 -53.53 19.17 15.66
N ASN A 13 -54.80 19.36 15.73
CA ASN A 13 -55.47 20.69 15.57
C ASN A 13 -54.95 21.47 14.36
N GLY A 14 -54.82 20.78 13.21
CA GLY A 14 -54.37 21.38 11.96
C GLY A 14 -52.85 21.67 11.87
N LYS A 15 -52.05 21.24 12.85
CA LYS A 15 -50.57 21.38 12.86
C LYS A 15 -49.92 20.05 12.73
N GLU A 16 -48.87 19.97 11.92
CA GLU A 16 -47.99 18.81 11.86
C GLU A 16 -47.12 18.78 13.10
N VAL A 17 -47.11 17.63 13.79
CA VAL A 17 -46.29 17.37 14.97
C VAL A 17 -45.39 16.17 14.67
N PRO A 18 -44.05 16.29 14.88
CA PRO A 18 -43.16 15.16 14.67
C PRO A 18 -43.40 14.08 15.74
N VAL A 19 -43.30 12.83 15.34
CA VAL A 19 -43.34 11.67 16.26
C VAL A 19 -41.93 11.23 16.52
N GLU A 20 -41.58 11.08 17.80
CA GLU A 20 -40.24 10.64 18.18
C GLU A 20 -40.02 9.17 17.83
N ILE A 21 -38.76 8.81 17.60
CA ILE A 21 -38.33 7.41 17.45
C ILE A 21 -38.57 6.68 18.79
N ASP A 22 -39.07 5.47 18.70
CA ASP A 22 -39.22 4.59 19.86
C ASP A 22 -37.88 3.92 20.19
N GLU A 23 -37.17 4.48 21.16
CA GLU A 23 -35.85 4.00 21.59
C GLU A 23 -35.90 2.65 22.32
N THR A 24 -37.11 2.16 22.66
CA THR A 24 -37.28 0.83 23.29
C THR A 24 -37.26 -0.29 22.24
N VAL A 25 -37.47 0.04 20.98
CA VAL A 25 -37.39 -0.88 19.85
C VAL A 25 -36.01 -0.81 19.23
N LYS A 26 -35.28 -1.91 19.26
CA LYS A 26 -33.92 -1.98 18.70
C LYS A 26 -33.96 -1.83 17.18
N PRO A 27 -32.98 -1.11 16.60
CA PRO A 27 -32.88 -0.99 15.15
C PRO A 27 -32.46 -2.33 14.52
N THR A 28 -32.97 -2.59 13.33
CA THR A 28 -32.64 -3.77 12.54
C THR A 28 -32.39 -3.37 11.08
N PHE A 29 -31.88 -4.29 10.29
CA PHE A 29 -31.96 -4.14 8.82
C PHE A 29 -33.43 -4.29 8.39
N GLU A 30 -33.71 -3.90 7.15
CA GLU A 30 -35.09 -3.85 6.62
C GLU A 30 -35.83 -5.19 6.75
N ASP A 31 -35.10 -6.30 6.60
CA ASP A 31 -35.63 -7.67 6.74
C ASP A 31 -35.77 -8.15 8.20
N GLY A 32 -35.49 -7.29 9.18
CA GLY A 32 -35.56 -7.62 10.60
C GLY A 32 -34.31 -8.29 11.16
N THR A 33 -33.28 -8.54 10.36
CA THR A 33 -32.02 -9.13 10.82
C THR A 33 -31.06 -8.08 11.36
N THR A 34 -30.02 -8.53 12.08
CA THR A 34 -28.93 -7.68 12.59
C THR A 34 -27.58 -7.97 11.93
N GLU A 35 -27.56 -8.93 11.01
CA GLU A 35 -26.40 -9.27 10.21
C GLU A 35 -26.85 -9.57 8.78
N LYS A 36 -26.09 -9.05 7.80
CA LYS A 36 -26.36 -9.29 6.39
C LYS A 36 -25.04 -9.47 5.65
N ASN A 37 -24.88 -10.62 5.00
CA ASN A 37 -23.76 -10.88 4.11
C ASN A 37 -24.17 -10.55 2.67
N VAL A 38 -23.32 -9.77 1.99
CA VAL A 38 -23.46 -9.47 0.55
C VAL A 38 -22.28 -10.14 -0.15
N PRO A 39 -22.52 -11.25 -0.86
CA PRO A 39 -21.44 -11.97 -1.54
C PRO A 39 -20.68 -11.07 -2.51
N GLY A 40 -19.34 -11.14 -2.46
CA GLY A 40 -18.45 -10.31 -3.27
C GLY A 40 -18.22 -8.90 -2.74
N GLU A 41 -18.89 -8.51 -1.66
CA GLU A 41 -18.70 -7.18 -1.04
C GLU A 41 -18.24 -7.28 0.41
N GLY A 42 -19.00 -7.93 1.26
CA GLY A 42 -18.67 -8.04 2.69
C GLY A 42 -19.89 -8.29 3.57
N THR A 43 -19.72 -8.10 4.86
CA THR A 43 -20.72 -8.36 5.89
C THR A 43 -21.06 -7.08 6.65
N TYR A 44 -22.35 -6.81 6.81
CA TYR A 44 -22.89 -5.72 7.61
C TYR A 44 -23.41 -6.28 8.94
N THR A 45 -23.14 -5.57 10.01
CA THR A 45 -23.75 -5.82 11.33
C THR A 45 -24.30 -4.53 11.90
N ILE A 46 -25.34 -4.62 12.70
CA ILE A 46 -25.89 -3.46 13.41
C ILE A 46 -26.00 -3.78 14.91
N ASP A 47 -25.57 -2.85 15.74
CA ASP A 47 -25.67 -2.99 17.17
C ASP A 47 -26.99 -2.40 17.73
N GLU A 48 -27.19 -2.55 19.03
CA GLU A 48 -28.41 -2.08 19.73
C GLU A 48 -28.57 -0.56 19.69
N ASN A 49 -27.50 0.18 19.44
CA ASN A 49 -27.50 1.64 19.33
C ASN A 49 -27.69 2.13 17.89
N GLY A 50 -27.81 1.21 16.94
CA GLY A 50 -27.98 1.56 15.52
C GLY A 50 -26.66 1.79 14.78
N LYS A 51 -25.52 1.49 15.40
CA LYS A 51 -24.22 1.58 14.73
C LYS A 51 -24.08 0.43 13.76
N VAL A 52 -23.92 0.75 12.47
CA VAL A 52 -23.66 -0.20 11.41
C VAL A 52 -22.15 -0.34 11.21
N THR A 53 -21.68 -1.58 11.20
CA THR A 53 -20.31 -1.93 10.87
C THR A 53 -20.30 -2.70 9.56
N PHE A 54 -19.47 -2.29 8.61
CA PHE A 54 -19.21 -3.01 7.38
C PHE A 54 -17.82 -3.59 7.41
N THR A 55 -17.73 -4.91 7.23
CA THR A 55 -16.48 -5.64 7.12
C THR A 55 -16.35 -6.11 5.66
N PRO A 56 -15.54 -5.44 4.84
CA PRO A 56 -15.39 -5.80 3.43
C PRO A 56 -14.72 -7.15 3.26
N GLU A 57 -15.02 -7.85 2.17
CA GLU A 57 -14.19 -8.96 1.72
C GLU A 57 -12.80 -8.45 1.33
N PRO A 58 -11.74 -9.28 1.47
CA PRO A 58 -10.36 -8.83 1.24
C PRO A 58 -10.11 -8.16 -0.11
N ASP A 59 -10.84 -8.59 -1.13
CA ASP A 59 -10.68 -8.09 -2.50
C ASP A 59 -11.65 -6.97 -2.88
N PHE A 60 -12.54 -6.57 -1.97
CA PHE A 60 -13.54 -5.56 -2.28
C PHE A 60 -12.98 -4.16 -2.17
N VAL A 61 -13.13 -3.40 -3.24
CA VAL A 61 -12.80 -1.96 -3.33
C VAL A 61 -13.90 -1.25 -4.07
N GLY A 62 -14.25 -0.06 -3.67
CA GLY A 62 -15.24 0.78 -4.30
C GLY A 62 -16.47 0.99 -3.43
N LYS A 63 -17.54 1.49 -4.05
CA LYS A 63 -18.79 1.76 -3.38
C LYS A 63 -19.58 0.47 -3.23
N ALA A 64 -19.90 0.11 -1.96
CA ALA A 64 -20.73 -1.04 -1.67
C ALA A 64 -22.20 -0.77 -2.01
N THR A 65 -22.98 -1.84 -2.19
CA THR A 65 -24.43 -1.76 -2.43
C THR A 65 -25.15 -1.06 -1.29
N GLY A 66 -24.65 -1.28 -0.05
CA GLY A 66 -25.24 -0.68 1.13
C GLY A 66 -26.34 -1.53 1.76
N VAL A 67 -26.86 -1.04 2.86
CA VAL A 67 -27.96 -1.64 3.60
C VAL A 67 -28.97 -0.59 4.00
N THR A 68 -30.21 -1.03 4.19
CA THR A 68 -31.29 -0.21 4.74
C THR A 68 -31.53 -0.59 6.20
N VAL A 69 -31.47 0.38 7.08
CA VAL A 69 -31.73 0.26 8.50
C VAL A 69 -33.13 0.72 8.79
N LYS A 70 -33.83 -0.03 9.62
CA LYS A 70 -35.22 0.23 10.01
C LYS A 70 -35.31 0.49 11.50
N ARG A 71 -36.03 1.54 11.87
CA ARG A 71 -36.54 1.80 13.21
C ARG A 71 -38.03 2.03 13.16
N VAL A 72 -38.68 2.10 14.29
CA VAL A 72 -40.08 2.50 14.39
C VAL A 72 -40.19 3.76 15.24
N ASP A 73 -41.17 4.58 14.96
CA ASP A 73 -41.54 5.70 15.81
C ASP A 73 -42.50 5.23 16.93
N LYS A 74 -42.86 6.12 17.85
CA LYS A 74 -43.72 5.82 18.99
C LYS A 74 -45.16 5.44 18.57
N ASN A 75 -45.56 5.68 17.31
CA ASN A 75 -46.81 5.23 16.74
C ASN A 75 -46.68 3.86 16.06
N GLY A 76 -45.52 3.24 16.09
CA GLY A 76 -45.28 1.97 15.40
C GLY A 76 -45.05 2.12 13.87
N THR A 77 -44.91 3.33 13.38
CA THR A 77 -44.61 3.57 11.96
C THR A 77 -43.15 3.30 11.66
N PRO A 78 -42.83 2.42 10.68
CA PRO A 78 -41.47 2.16 10.31
C PRO A 78 -40.82 3.37 9.60
N VAL A 79 -39.61 3.66 9.96
CA VAL A 79 -38.76 4.65 9.29
C VAL A 79 -37.44 3.98 8.90
N THR A 80 -36.91 4.37 7.75
CA THR A 80 -35.71 3.74 7.19
C THR A 80 -34.64 4.76 6.86
N ALA A 81 -33.40 4.32 6.91
CA ALA A 81 -32.25 5.06 6.43
C ALA A 81 -31.27 4.11 5.76
N THR A 82 -30.58 4.57 4.73
CA THR A 82 -29.59 3.77 4.03
C THR A 82 -28.18 4.10 4.53
N TYR A 83 -27.33 3.09 4.53
CA TYR A 83 -25.90 3.21 4.79
C TYR A 83 -25.14 2.58 3.63
N THR A 84 -24.30 3.37 2.97
CA THR A 84 -23.59 2.95 1.76
C THR A 84 -22.10 3.24 1.95
N PRO A 85 -21.32 2.28 2.45
CA PRO A 85 -19.90 2.49 2.66
C PRO A 85 -19.10 2.46 1.35
N THR A 86 -17.97 3.15 1.34
CA THR A 86 -16.99 3.09 0.25
C THR A 86 -15.68 2.61 0.79
N VAL A 87 -15.12 1.58 0.18
CA VAL A 87 -13.78 1.06 0.49
C VAL A 87 -12.81 1.66 -0.52
N ARG A 88 -11.84 2.42 -0.03
CA ARG A 88 -10.82 3.03 -0.87
C ARG A 88 -9.78 1.98 -1.29
N PRO A 89 -9.24 2.10 -2.51
CA PRO A 89 -8.07 1.32 -2.88
C PRO A 89 -6.90 1.69 -1.96
N ASP A 90 -5.95 0.80 -1.85
CA ASP A 90 -4.76 1.00 -1.03
C ASP A 90 -3.47 0.93 -1.84
N THR A 91 -2.37 1.30 -1.21
CA THR A 91 -1.03 1.24 -1.78
C THR A 91 -0.15 0.39 -0.90
N SER A 92 0.48 -0.61 -1.50
CA SER A 92 1.45 -1.48 -0.84
C SER A 92 2.86 -1.22 -1.33
N PHE A 93 3.84 -1.52 -0.47
CA PHE A 93 5.27 -1.35 -0.71
C PHE A 93 5.95 -2.68 -0.40
N VAL A 94 6.33 -3.40 -1.44
CA VAL A 94 6.77 -4.80 -1.33
C VAL A 94 8.08 -5.03 -2.08
N ASP A 95 8.76 -6.12 -1.72
CA ASP A 95 9.88 -6.61 -2.52
C ASP A 95 9.39 -7.47 -3.70
N LYS A 96 10.32 -8.03 -4.47
CA LYS A 96 10.00 -8.87 -5.63
C LYS A 96 9.24 -10.15 -5.28
N ASP A 97 9.36 -10.62 -4.05
CA ASP A 97 8.70 -11.82 -3.57
C ASP A 97 7.36 -11.54 -2.91
N GLY A 98 6.95 -10.26 -2.88
CA GLY A 98 5.70 -9.83 -2.28
C GLY A 98 5.78 -9.57 -0.78
N ASN A 99 6.97 -9.61 -0.16
CA ASN A 99 7.13 -9.32 1.26
C ASN A 99 6.97 -7.82 1.52
N PRO A 100 6.20 -7.43 2.54
CA PRO A 100 6.01 -6.01 2.84
C PRO A 100 7.29 -5.38 3.38
N LEU A 101 7.65 -4.22 2.81
CA LEU A 101 8.79 -3.41 3.23
C LEU A 101 8.36 -2.20 4.07
N SER A 102 7.12 -1.84 4.00
CA SER A 102 6.49 -0.73 4.71
C SER A 102 5.00 -1.05 4.87
N PRO A 103 4.32 -0.49 5.87
CA PRO A 103 2.89 -0.68 6.03
C PRO A 103 2.10 -0.22 4.80
N THR A 104 1.05 -0.95 4.47
CA THR A 104 0.09 -0.55 3.44
C THR A 104 -0.62 0.74 3.86
N GLU A 105 -0.80 1.66 2.92
CA GLU A 105 -1.43 2.96 3.14
C GLU A 105 -2.73 3.08 2.35
N ASP A 106 -3.73 3.71 2.95
CA ASP A 106 -5.01 3.95 2.29
C ASP A 106 -4.88 4.94 1.13
N GLY A 107 -5.61 4.66 0.07
CA GLY A 107 -5.64 5.49 -1.13
C GLY A 107 -4.45 5.23 -2.06
N THR A 108 -4.37 6.04 -3.12
CA THR A 108 -3.26 5.97 -4.07
C THR A 108 -2.13 6.85 -3.58
N LYS A 109 -0.98 6.23 -3.32
CA LYS A 109 0.22 6.91 -2.82
C LYS A 109 1.37 6.78 -3.82
N PRO A 110 2.23 7.80 -3.92
CA PRO A 110 3.44 7.71 -4.75
C PRO A 110 4.46 6.76 -4.13
N THR A 111 5.50 6.45 -4.90
CA THR A 111 6.67 5.74 -4.36
C THR A 111 7.29 6.54 -3.22
N LYS A 112 7.89 5.85 -2.28
CA LYS A 112 8.66 6.47 -1.20
C LYS A 112 10.05 5.85 -1.11
N ASP A 113 10.96 6.60 -0.52
CA ASP A 113 12.31 6.11 -0.28
C ASP A 113 12.29 5.07 0.84
N ILE A 114 12.80 3.89 0.54
CA ILE A 114 12.97 2.81 1.51
C ILE A 114 14.47 2.54 1.64
N PRO A 115 15.07 2.77 2.81
CA PRO A 115 16.52 2.58 2.99
C PRO A 115 16.99 1.20 2.55
N GLY A 116 18.03 1.16 1.72
CA GLY A 116 18.59 -0.09 1.20
C GLY A 116 17.85 -0.71 0.01
N TYR A 117 16.81 -0.06 -0.49
CA TYR A 117 15.99 -0.54 -1.61
C TYR A 117 15.88 0.50 -2.72
N LYS A 118 15.62 0.04 -3.93
CA LYS A 118 15.32 0.88 -5.09
C LYS A 118 14.04 0.41 -5.74
N ILE A 119 13.29 1.35 -6.33
CA ILE A 119 12.05 1.02 -7.05
C ILE A 119 12.36 0.25 -8.33
N VAL A 120 11.60 -0.80 -8.58
CA VAL A 120 11.67 -1.59 -9.82
C VAL A 120 10.53 -1.20 -10.74
N LYS A 121 9.30 -1.26 -10.24
CA LYS A 121 8.09 -0.92 -11.00
C LYS A 121 6.92 -0.65 -10.07
N THR A 122 5.90 -0.02 -10.63
CA THR A 122 4.60 0.19 -9.99
C THR A 122 3.55 -0.53 -10.80
N GLU A 123 2.72 -1.32 -10.15
CA GLU A 123 1.57 -2.00 -10.73
C GLU A 123 0.28 -1.44 -10.14
N VAL A 124 -0.73 -1.27 -10.97
CA VAL A 124 -2.08 -0.87 -10.54
C VAL A 124 -3.04 -1.95 -11.01
N ASP A 125 -3.82 -2.52 -10.10
CA ASP A 125 -4.80 -3.55 -10.45
C ASP A 125 -6.10 -2.93 -10.98
N GLU A 126 -7.05 -3.78 -11.38
CA GLU A 126 -8.34 -3.37 -11.94
C GLU A 126 -9.20 -2.59 -10.93
N LYS A 127 -8.96 -2.77 -9.64
CA LYS A 127 -9.68 -2.12 -8.55
C LYS A 127 -9.03 -0.80 -8.11
N GLY A 128 -7.92 -0.44 -8.72
CA GLY A 128 -7.18 0.78 -8.41
C GLY A 128 -6.17 0.64 -7.26
N ASN A 129 -5.95 -0.56 -6.73
CA ASN A 129 -4.89 -0.79 -5.75
C ASN A 129 -3.52 -0.64 -6.41
N THR A 130 -2.62 0.04 -5.74
CA THR A 130 -1.27 0.29 -6.22
C THR A 130 -0.28 -0.60 -5.47
N LYS A 131 0.66 -1.18 -6.20
CA LYS A 131 1.76 -1.96 -5.64
C LYS A 131 3.07 -1.39 -6.15
N HIS A 132 3.87 -0.82 -5.26
CA HIS A 132 5.23 -0.40 -5.55
C HIS A 132 6.18 -1.54 -5.21
N ILE A 133 6.93 -2.02 -6.20
CA ILE A 133 7.83 -3.16 -6.10
C ILE A 133 9.26 -2.68 -6.09
N TYR A 134 10.00 -3.10 -5.08
CA TYR A 134 11.37 -2.70 -4.81
C TYR A 134 12.31 -3.90 -4.87
N GLU A 135 13.58 -3.64 -5.06
CA GLU A 135 14.66 -4.60 -4.85
C GLU A 135 15.77 -3.97 -4.04
N LYS A 136 16.61 -4.79 -3.42
CA LYS A 136 17.78 -4.30 -2.70
C LYS A 136 18.71 -3.56 -3.66
N VAL A 137 19.26 -2.43 -3.22
CA VAL A 137 20.36 -1.78 -3.93
C VAL A 137 21.56 -2.72 -3.99
N LYS A 138 22.41 -2.54 -4.99
CA LYS A 138 23.60 -3.39 -5.21
C LYS A 138 24.85 -2.56 -5.29
N THR A 139 25.96 -3.18 -4.94
CA THR A 139 27.30 -2.67 -5.14
C THR A 139 28.02 -3.54 -6.17
N SER A 140 28.55 -2.92 -7.21
CA SER A 140 29.31 -3.58 -8.26
C SER A 140 30.79 -3.17 -8.22
N PHE A 141 31.65 -4.06 -8.72
CA PHE A 141 33.10 -3.87 -8.83
C PHE A 141 33.47 -3.98 -10.29
N LYS A 142 33.75 -2.85 -10.91
CA LYS A 142 33.91 -2.73 -12.36
C LYS A 142 35.23 -2.12 -12.76
N ASP A 143 35.69 -2.44 -13.97
CA ASP A 143 36.79 -1.73 -14.60
C ASP A 143 36.32 -0.40 -15.22
N LYS A 144 37.24 0.37 -15.79
CA LYS A 144 36.91 1.67 -16.42
C LYS A 144 35.99 1.54 -17.63
N GLU A 145 35.98 0.40 -18.28
CA GLU A 145 35.12 0.11 -19.44
C GLU A 145 33.72 -0.35 -19.05
N GLY A 146 33.44 -0.48 -17.74
CA GLY A 146 32.13 -0.89 -17.22
C GLY A 146 31.93 -2.40 -17.12
N ASN A 147 32.99 -3.20 -17.30
CA ASN A 147 32.92 -4.65 -17.17
C ASN A 147 33.10 -5.08 -15.72
N GLU A 148 32.35 -6.08 -15.28
CA GLU A 148 32.60 -6.69 -13.98
C GLU A 148 34.00 -7.31 -13.93
N ILE A 149 34.69 -7.15 -12.79
CA ILE A 149 35.98 -7.75 -12.57
C ILE A 149 35.79 -9.24 -12.23
N PRO A 150 36.42 -10.17 -12.97
CA PRO A 150 36.28 -11.58 -12.72
C PRO A 150 36.51 -11.96 -11.25
N GLY A 151 35.63 -12.82 -10.70
CA GLY A 151 35.68 -13.24 -9.31
C GLY A 151 35.16 -12.22 -8.29
N ASN A 152 34.62 -11.10 -8.77
CA ASN A 152 34.07 -10.03 -7.93
C ASN A 152 32.65 -9.65 -8.40
N PRO A 153 31.65 -10.53 -8.18
CA PRO A 153 30.28 -10.26 -8.57
C PRO A 153 29.69 -9.14 -7.74
N SER A 154 28.60 -8.56 -8.25
CA SER A 154 27.83 -7.58 -7.50
C SER A 154 27.28 -8.18 -6.21
N GLU A 155 27.25 -7.38 -5.16
CA GLU A 155 26.78 -7.76 -3.82
C GLU A 155 25.58 -6.91 -3.43
N ASP A 156 24.65 -7.51 -2.67
CA ASP A 156 23.48 -6.79 -2.17
C ASP A 156 23.88 -5.74 -1.11
N GLY A 157 23.17 -4.62 -1.15
CA GLY A 157 23.37 -3.51 -0.24
C GLY A 157 24.51 -2.59 -0.66
N GLU A 158 24.77 -1.58 0.17
CA GLU A 158 25.92 -0.72 0.03
C GLU A 158 27.14 -1.37 0.67
N GLN A 159 28.14 -1.70 -0.14
CA GLN A 159 29.35 -2.36 0.30
C GLN A 159 30.56 -1.43 0.12
N PRO A 160 31.54 -1.50 1.02
CA PRO A 160 32.78 -0.74 0.85
C PRO A 160 33.61 -1.27 -0.31
N LYS A 161 34.50 -0.42 -0.82
CA LYS A 161 35.53 -0.89 -1.76
C LYS A 161 36.37 -1.98 -1.11
N LYS A 162 36.86 -2.89 -1.93
CA LYS A 162 37.75 -3.98 -1.48
C LYS A 162 39.03 -4.01 -2.32
N ASP A 163 40.06 -4.62 -1.75
CA ASP A 163 41.30 -4.83 -2.48
C ASP A 163 41.11 -5.99 -3.47
N ILE A 164 41.42 -5.71 -4.73
CA ILE A 164 41.33 -6.70 -5.81
C ILE A 164 42.73 -6.89 -6.39
N PRO A 165 43.33 -8.09 -6.25
CA PRO A 165 44.65 -8.34 -6.81
C PRO A 165 44.74 -8.04 -8.29
N GLY A 166 45.81 -7.32 -8.68
CA GLY A 166 46.02 -6.91 -10.06
C GLY A 166 45.23 -5.66 -10.51
N TYR A 167 44.49 -5.06 -9.58
CA TYR A 167 43.70 -3.85 -9.85
C TYR A 167 43.98 -2.76 -8.85
N ARG A 168 43.81 -1.52 -9.27
CA ARG A 168 43.91 -0.33 -8.45
C ARG A 168 42.59 0.37 -8.38
N PHE A 169 42.10 0.73 -7.18
CA PHE A 169 40.89 1.51 -7.00
C PHE A 169 41.03 2.90 -7.61
N VAL A 170 40.02 3.34 -8.38
CA VAL A 170 39.97 4.65 -8.99
C VAL A 170 38.97 5.56 -8.29
N GLU A 171 37.72 5.16 -8.26
CA GLU A 171 36.64 5.96 -7.67
C GLU A 171 35.44 5.12 -7.27
N THR A 172 34.58 5.69 -6.43
CA THR A 172 33.26 5.17 -6.10
C THR A 172 32.21 6.07 -6.72
N LYS A 173 31.30 5.49 -7.47
CA LYS A 173 30.14 6.18 -8.05
C LYS A 173 28.87 5.78 -7.32
N LYS A 174 28.06 6.78 -6.92
CA LYS A 174 26.70 6.58 -6.43
C LYS A 174 25.73 6.84 -7.56
N LEU A 175 24.96 5.84 -7.95
CA LEU A 175 23.99 5.96 -9.02
C LEU A 175 22.68 6.58 -8.53
N PRO A 176 21.91 7.24 -9.41
CA PRO A 176 20.63 7.85 -9.03
C PRO A 176 19.61 6.87 -8.45
N ASN A 177 19.68 5.58 -8.81
CA ASN A 177 18.80 4.54 -8.30
C ASN A 177 19.18 4.01 -6.91
N GLY A 178 20.33 4.47 -6.36
CA GLY A 178 20.83 4.02 -5.06
C GLY A 178 21.92 2.94 -5.13
N ASP A 179 22.22 2.41 -6.31
CA ASP A 179 23.34 1.48 -6.49
C ASP A 179 24.70 2.17 -6.33
N THR A 180 25.70 1.39 -5.97
CA THR A 180 27.08 1.83 -5.87
C THR A 180 27.95 1.08 -6.85
N GLU A 181 28.85 1.79 -7.53
CA GLU A 181 29.89 1.20 -8.38
C GLU A 181 31.26 1.59 -7.86
N HIS A 182 32.10 0.60 -7.54
CA HIS A 182 33.50 0.79 -7.30
C HIS A 182 34.27 0.54 -8.60
N VAL A 183 34.98 1.54 -9.08
CA VAL A 183 35.69 1.50 -10.36
C VAL A 183 37.17 1.29 -10.12
N TYR A 184 37.75 0.39 -10.89
CA TYR A 184 39.14 -0.03 -10.80
C TYR A 184 39.83 0.05 -12.16
N GLU A 185 41.14 0.04 -12.15
CA GLU A 185 41.96 -0.12 -13.36
C GLU A 185 43.01 -1.20 -13.15
N LYS A 186 43.37 -1.91 -14.21
CA LYS A 186 44.44 -2.90 -14.13
C LYS A 186 45.76 -2.24 -13.82
N VAL A 187 46.50 -2.83 -12.89
CA VAL A 187 47.87 -2.44 -12.62
C VAL A 187 48.78 -2.98 -13.71
N LYS A 188 49.55 -2.09 -14.33
CA LYS A 188 50.52 -2.46 -15.38
C LYS A 188 51.90 -2.56 -14.74
N THR A 189 52.57 -3.66 -14.99
CA THR A 189 54.00 -3.84 -14.64
C THR A 189 54.80 -3.60 -15.92
N SER A 190 55.77 -2.70 -15.84
CA SER A 190 56.74 -2.49 -16.90
C SER A 190 58.14 -2.80 -16.38
N PHE A 191 58.91 -3.45 -17.16
CA PHE A 191 60.32 -3.70 -16.87
C PHE A 191 61.12 -2.66 -17.66
N LYS A 192 61.96 -1.93 -16.96
CA LYS A 192 62.78 -0.86 -17.57
C LYS A 192 64.25 -1.08 -17.24
N ASP A 193 65.08 -0.71 -18.19
CA ASP A 193 66.52 -0.65 -17.98
C ASP A 193 66.90 0.53 -17.07
N LYS A 194 68.21 0.69 -16.79
CA LYS A 194 68.68 1.78 -15.94
C LYS A 194 68.48 3.18 -16.55
N GLU A 195 68.34 3.26 -17.85
CA GLU A 195 68.07 4.48 -18.56
C GLU A 195 66.58 4.80 -18.68
N GLY A 196 65.71 3.91 -18.16
CA GLY A 196 64.26 4.09 -18.19
C GLY A 196 63.56 3.56 -19.45
N ASN A 197 64.25 2.83 -20.31
CA ASN A 197 63.65 2.22 -21.51
C ASN A 197 62.97 0.93 -21.16
N GLU A 198 61.82 0.64 -21.79
CA GLU A 198 61.10 -0.61 -21.59
C GLU A 198 61.93 -1.80 -22.11
N ILE A 199 61.98 -2.85 -21.28
CA ILE A 199 62.60 -4.11 -21.68
C ILE A 199 61.48 -4.99 -22.25
N PRO A 200 61.57 -5.47 -23.48
CA PRO A 200 60.57 -6.29 -24.12
C PRO A 200 60.28 -7.59 -23.35
#